data_9012f54f0e76efbeda93943c74e26122
#
_entry.id   9012f54f0e76efbeda93943c74e26122
#
_cell.length_a   1.000
_cell.length_b   1.000
_cell.length_c   1.000
_cell.angle_alpha   90.00
_cell.angle_beta   90.00
_cell.angle_gamma   90.00
#
_symmetry.space_group_name_H-M   'P 1'
#
loop_
_entity.id
_entity.type
_entity.pdbx_description
1 polymer ?
#
loop_
_entity_poly.entity_id
_entity_poly.type
_entity_poly.pdbx_seq_one_letter_code
_entity_poly.pdbx_strand_id
1 'polypeptide(L)'
;MIAMAKIQQISEIAQSLPFSEYDFYDLYRRTFTWTELGRMKRLLPLHEMALVFGLVRKPRYGARGRKSFSSPEGKVALMFLKMYTGLSAPKLMEQLNGNVHYQIFCGISINPLRPLTNYKLIDDIASELSGKLKIQRQQDILAEAWKPYMKDLDTFYTDATCYESDMRYPTDRKLLWECIEKSYRMMCALSQRLGTRRPRTKFPDVEKANMGYVKQRRHSKSQQRRLTRRLIHLLGKILGEIRRMMRGHEDEVLLRARELSTIDIITKVYRQQKKHFNSNDPRESIPDRIVSISKPYVRPIVRGKEVKNVEFGAKCNNILVDGISFIEKLSFNAFSEGTRLEHCIKMHKRLFKVDARKIGGDTGYAGTSNRDLCKERGIQTSFVKRGRPSAEKKEKDFVRQELARVRATQMEGSFGTQKEHYAMRRIKARKKKTEILYIFFGIHTANVVHLAGRLAEKKEAKAA
;
A
#
# COMPACT_ATOMS: atom_id res chain seq x y z
N MET A 1 21.63 -13.72 39.26
CA MET A 1 20.28 -14.14 39.68
C MET A 1 19.28 -13.18 39.07
N ILE A 2 18.59 -13.62 38.06
CA ILE A 2 17.47 -12.84 37.45
C ILE A 2 16.30 -12.96 38.41
N ALA A 3 15.94 -11.86 39.10
CA ALA A 3 14.77 -11.84 39.96
C ALA A 3 13.53 -12.14 39.11
N MET A 4 12.87 -13.26 39.37
CA MET A 4 11.60 -13.58 38.76
C MET A 4 10.60 -12.46 39.09
N ALA A 5 9.96 -11.92 38.05
CA ALA A 5 8.91 -10.92 38.21
C ALA A 5 7.79 -11.52 39.05
N LYS A 6 7.53 -10.97 40.23
CA LYS A 6 6.38 -11.34 41.05
C LYS A 6 5.09 -10.80 40.40
N ILE A 7 4.21 -11.68 40.00
CA ILE A 7 2.89 -11.29 39.51
C ILE A 7 2.05 -10.91 40.73
N GLN A 8 1.64 -9.65 40.83
CA GLN A 8 0.77 -9.15 41.89
C GLN A 8 -0.69 -9.10 41.42
N GLN A 9 -1.61 -9.38 42.31
CA GLN A 9 -3.05 -9.22 42.01
C GLN A 9 -3.42 -7.74 41.98
N ILE A 10 -4.40 -7.37 41.14
CA ILE A 10 -4.86 -5.96 40.99
C ILE A 10 -5.33 -5.36 42.33
N SER A 11 -5.93 -6.16 43.21
CA SER A 11 -6.33 -5.74 44.56
C SER A 11 -5.14 -5.35 45.45
N GLU A 12 -4.00 -6.01 45.30
CA GLU A 12 -2.78 -5.70 46.06
C GLU A 12 -2.11 -4.43 45.50
N ILE A 13 -2.17 -4.24 44.19
CA ILE A 13 -1.63 -3.04 43.51
C ILE A 13 -2.39 -1.79 43.96
N ALA A 14 -3.73 -1.85 44.08
CA ALA A 14 -4.55 -0.70 44.45
C ALA A 14 -4.25 -0.21 45.89
N GLN A 15 -3.78 -1.09 46.77
CA GLN A 15 -3.44 -0.76 48.17
C GLN A 15 -1.98 -0.29 48.35
N SER A 16 -1.09 -0.59 47.40
CA SER A 16 0.35 -0.42 47.57
C SER A 16 1.01 0.61 46.66
N LEU A 17 0.26 1.32 45.82
CA LEU A 17 0.84 2.33 44.93
C LEU A 17 0.90 3.72 45.62
N PRO A 18 2.03 4.10 46.20
CA PRO A 18 2.29 5.44 46.72
C PRO A 18 2.66 6.42 45.59
N PHE A 19 2.26 6.12 44.32
CA PHE A 19 2.69 6.88 43.15
C PHE A 19 1.57 7.84 42.70
N SER A 20 1.95 9.07 42.36
CA SER A 20 1.11 9.97 41.60
C SER A 20 0.92 9.46 40.17
N GLU A 21 -0.10 9.93 39.45
CA GLU A 21 -0.27 9.65 38.02
C GLU A 21 0.98 10.01 37.21
N TYR A 22 1.72 11.01 37.68
CA TYR A 22 2.95 11.48 37.05
C TYR A 22 4.09 10.47 37.17
N ASP A 23 4.29 9.90 38.38
CA ASP A 23 5.32 8.90 38.62
C ASP A 23 5.07 7.61 37.81
N PHE A 24 3.79 7.20 37.72
CA PHE A 24 3.39 6.06 36.91
C PHE A 24 3.74 6.28 35.43
N TYR A 25 3.45 7.47 34.89
CA TYR A 25 3.77 7.81 33.51
C TYR A 25 5.28 7.88 33.26
N ASP A 26 6.07 8.39 34.19
CA ASP A 26 7.54 8.44 34.09
C ASP A 26 8.17 7.04 34.05
N LEU A 27 7.67 6.12 34.88
CA LEU A 27 8.09 4.71 34.82
C LEU A 27 7.84 4.09 33.44
N TYR A 28 6.67 4.34 32.83
CA TYR A 28 6.39 3.88 31.48
C TYR A 28 7.32 4.52 30.44
N ARG A 29 7.72 5.78 30.60
CA ARG A 29 8.69 6.43 29.70
C ARG A 29 10.06 5.78 29.80
N ARG A 30 10.51 5.42 30.99
CA ARG A 30 11.80 4.73 31.19
C ARG A 30 11.79 3.35 30.56
N THR A 31 10.78 2.53 30.85
CA THR A 31 10.65 1.18 30.28
C THR A 31 10.43 1.22 28.77
N PHE A 32 9.73 2.23 28.23
CA PHE A 32 9.51 2.41 26.79
C PHE A 32 10.82 2.44 26.00
N THR A 33 11.89 3.06 26.54
CA THR A 33 13.16 3.17 25.83
C THR A 33 13.81 1.80 25.50
N TRP A 34 13.45 0.76 26.23
CA TRP A 34 13.97 -0.61 26.04
C TRP A 34 13.11 -1.46 25.14
N THR A 35 11.89 -1.03 24.87
CA THR A 35 10.97 -1.73 23.96
C THR A 35 11.40 -1.59 22.50
N GLU A 36 10.89 -2.46 21.64
CA GLU A 36 11.06 -2.33 20.20
C GLU A 36 10.52 -0.99 19.68
N LEU A 37 9.33 -0.56 20.14
CA LEU A 37 8.76 0.76 19.79
C LEU A 37 9.67 1.91 20.23
N GLY A 38 10.31 1.83 21.38
CA GLY A 38 11.27 2.84 21.83
C GLY A 38 12.51 2.90 20.94
N ARG A 39 13.03 1.75 20.50
CA ARG A 39 14.12 1.69 19.52
C ARG A 39 13.68 2.25 18.15
N MET A 40 12.49 1.87 17.67
CA MET A 40 11.93 2.41 16.44
C MET A 40 11.81 3.94 16.50
N LYS A 41 11.25 4.49 17.59
CA LYS A 41 11.08 5.93 17.76
C LYS A 41 12.40 6.70 17.67
N ARG A 42 13.49 6.14 18.18
CA ARG A 42 14.84 6.76 18.08
C ARG A 42 15.41 6.75 16.67
N LEU A 43 15.04 5.74 15.86
CA LEU A 43 15.48 5.60 14.47
C LEU A 43 14.64 6.40 13.46
N LEU A 44 13.48 6.92 13.89
CA LEU A 44 12.57 7.64 13.00
C LEU A 44 12.79 9.15 13.10
N PRO A 45 13.20 9.82 12.01
CA PRO A 45 13.33 11.27 11.92
C PRO A 45 11.95 11.93 11.76
N LEU A 46 11.09 11.81 12.81
CA LEU A 46 9.67 12.18 12.74
C LEU A 46 9.45 13.67 12.47
N HIS A 47 10.33 14.54 12.99
CA HIS A 47 10.24 15.98 12.78
C HIS A 47 10.50 16.35 11.32
N GLU A 48 11.60 15.87 10.76
CA GLU A 48 12.01 16.09 9.37
C GLU A 48 10.97 15.53 8.40
N MET A 49 10.42 14.36 8.70
CA MET A 49 9.32 13.77 7.94
C MET A 49 8.08 14.67 7.99
N ALA A 50 7.72 15.19 9.16
CA ALA A 50 6.59 16.09 9.34
C ALA A 50 6.77 17.42 8.58
N LEU A 51 8.00 17.93 8.51
CA LEU A 51 8.35 19.11 7.69
C LEU A 51 8.10 18.85 6.20
N VAL A 52 8.55 17.71 5.67
CA VAL A 52 8.34 17.36 4.25
C VAL A 52 6.86 17.12 3.94
N PHE A 53 6.07 16.60 4.90
CA PHE A 53 4.61 16.56 4.77
C PHE A 53 3.95 17.95 4.85
N GLY A 54 4.71 19.02 5.18
CA GLY A 54 4.14 20.36 5.35
C GLY A 54 3.11 20.42 6.48
N LEU A 55 3.35 19.69 7.56
CA LEU A 55 2.48 19.68 8.74
C LEU A 55 2.89 20.72 9.76
N VAL A 56 4.17 21.06 9.82
CA VAL A 56 4.72 22.08 10.70
C VAL A 56 4.40 23.45 10.11
N ARG A 57 3.56 24.23 10.81
CA ARG A 57 3.20 25.59 10.42
C ARG A 57 3.84 26.57 11.40
N LYS A 58 4.31 27.72 10.91
CA LYS A 58 4.69 28.83 11.78
C LYS A 58 3.46 29.23 12.63
N PRO A 59 3.63 29.43 13.95
CA PRO A 59 2.52 29.91 14.78
C PRO A 59 1.98 31.22 14.19
N ARG A 60 0.68 31.25 13.88
CA ARG A 60 -0.01 32.52 13.55
C ARG A 60 -0.45 33.16 14.86
N TYR A 61 0.02 34.37 15.12
CA TYR A 61 -0.42 35.15 16.25
C TYR A 61 -1.96 35.28 16.22
N GLY A 62 -2.64 34.93 17.32
CA GLY A 62 -4.09 35.03 17.40
C GLY A 62 -4.90 33.90 16.74
N ALA A 63 -4.25 32.80 16.30
CA ALA A 63 -4.97 31.65 15.74
C ALA A 63 -5.92 31.04 16.79
N ARG A 64 -7.22 31.39 16.70
CA ARG A 64 -8.30 30.77 17.47
C ARG A 64 -8.67 29.45 16.79
N GLY A 65 -8.73 28.36 17.54
CA GLY A 65 -9.15 27.05 17.03
C GLY A 65 -8.86 25.93 18.02
N ARG A 66 -9.60 24.83 17.90
CA ARG A 66 -9.36 23.63 18.70
C ARG A 66 -7.96 23.08 18.40
N LYS A 67 -7.18 22.78 19.46
CA LYS A 67 -5.86 22.14 19.31
C LYS A 67 -6.04 20.78 18.59
N SER A 68 -5.12 20.48 17.67
CA SER A 68 -5.10 19.17 16.99
C SER A 68 -4.92 18.06 18.03
N PHE A 69 -5.59 16.95 17.82
CA PHE A 69 -5.45 15.72 18.61
C PHE A 69 -3.99 15.24 18.74
N SER A 70 -3.19 15.44 17.72
CA SER A 70 -1.81 14.97 17.64
C SER A 70 -0.90 16.05 17.07
N SER A 71 0.35 16.09 17.54
CA SER A 71 1.40 16.91 16.94
C SER A 71 1.67 16.49 15.48
N PRO A 72 2.36 17.31 14.68
CA PRO A 72 2.83 16.93 13.36
C PRO A 72 3.60 15.61 13.35
N GLU A 73 4.53 15.42 14.27
CA GLU A 73 5.34 14.21 14.46
C GLU A 73 4.48 13.03 14.89
N GLY A 74 3.52 13.26 15.78
CA GLY A 74 2.60 12.24 16.26
C GLY A 74 1.70 11.70 15.16
N LYS A 75 1.29 12.53 14.18
CA LYS A 75 0.55 12.06 12.99
C LYS A 75 1.39 11.09 12.15
N VAL A 76 2.67 11.39 11.97
CA VAL A 76 3.60 10.51 11.24
C VAL A 76 3.83 9.21 12.02
N ALA A 77 4.10 9.32 13.33
CA ALA A 77 4.28 8.16 14.21
C ALA A 77 3.05 7.25 14.22
N LEU A 78 1.84 7.81 14.23
CA LEU A 78 0.59 7.03 14.19
C LEU A 78 0.48 6.18 12.93
N MET A 79 0.99 6.63 11.77
CA MET A 79 0.99 5.82 10.56
C MET A 79 1.99 4.66 10.64
N PHE A 80 3.17 4.87 11.23
CA PHE A 80 4.08 3.76 11.53
C PHE A 80 3.43 2.77 12.49
N LEU A 81 2.82 3.24 13.58
CA LEU A 81 2.12 2.40 14.54
C LEU A 81 0.97 1.61 13.89
N LYS A 82 0.21 2.24 12.98
CA LYS A 82 -0.86 1.57 12.23
C LYS A 82 -0.36 0.40 11.39
N MET A 83 0.76 0.57 10.71
CA MET A 83 1.36 -0.51 9.91
C MET A 83 2.03 -1.56 10.81
N TYR A 84 2.67 -1.16 11.88
CA TYR A 84 3.30 -2.04 12.88
C TYR A 84 2.28 -2.99 13.52
N THR A 85 1.11 -2.47 13.90
CA THR A 85 0.06 -3.28 14.55
C THR A 85 -0.82 -4.05 13.56
N GLY A 86 -0.91 -3.61 12.31
CA GLY A 86 -1.85 -4.16 11.32
C GLY A 86 -3.33 -3.98 11.67
N LEU A 87 -3.65 -3.25 12.74
CA LEU A 87 -5.00 -3.12 13.27
C LEU A 87 -5.89 -2.23 12.39
N SER A 88 -7.20 -2.49 12.42
CA SER A 88 -8.20 -1.57 11.86
C SER A 88 -8.26 -0.26 12.67
N ALA A 89 -8.77 0.83 12.09
CA ALA A 89 -8.84 2.12 12.79
C ALA A 89 -9.63 2.04 14.12
N PRO A 90 -10.79 1.35 14.22
CA PRO A 90 -11.46 1.17 15.51
C PRO A 90 -10.61 0.43 16.54
N LYS A 91 -10.00 -0.71 16.17
CA LYS A 91 -9.16 -1.50 17.08
C LYS A 91 -7.88 -0.75 17.48
N LEU A 92 -7.27 0.00 16.57
CA LEU A 92 -6.10 0.82 16.89
C LEU A 92 -6.47 1.94 17.87
N MET A 93 -7.64 2.56 17.73
CA MET A 93 -8.12 3.57 18.67
C MET A 93 -8.36 2.98 20.06
N GLU A 94 -8.97 1.79 20.13
CA GLU A 94 -9.16 1.05 21.37
C GLU A 94 -7.81 0.76 22.06
N GLN A 95 -6.83 0.25 21.30
CA GLN A 95 -5.48 0.00 21.81
C GLN A 95 -4.76 1.28 22.25
N LEU A 96 -4.91 2.38 21.53
CA LEU A 96 -4.34 3.67 21.92
C LEU A 96 -4.89 4.15 23.28
N ASN A 97 -6.16 3.93 23.57
CA ASN A 97 -6.75 4.31 24.85
C ASN A 97 -6.14 3.53 26.03
N GLY A 98 -5.81 2.26 25.85
CA GLY A 98 -5.31 1.39 26.93
C GLY A 98 -3.80 1.19 26.96
N ASN A 99 -3.06 1.49 25.88
CA ASN A 99 -1.64 1.19 25.79
C ASN A 99 -0.77 2.45 25.89
N VAL A 100 -0.16 2.65 27.05
CA VAL A 100 0.68 3.81 27.34
C VAL A 100 1.91 3.88 26.41
N HIS A 101 2.51 2.75 26.04
CA HIS A 101 3.65 2.74 25.11
C HIS A 101 3.22 3.22 23.70
N TYR A 102 2.01 2.91 23.24
CA TYR A 102 1.50 3.44 21.97
C TYR A 102 1.27 4.96 22.04
N GLN A 103 0.76 5.44 23.20
CA GLN A 103 0.61 6.87 23.44
C GLN A 103 1.96 7.59 23.43
N ILE A 104 2.97 7.05 24.14
CA ILE A 104 4.32 7.60 24.16
C ILE A 104 4.94 7.59 22.76
N PHE A 105 4.75 6.50 21.99
CA PHE A 105 5.23 6.44 20.60
C PHE A 105 4.66 7.54 19.74
N CYS A 106 3.35 7.81 19.86
CA CYS A 106 2.64 8.85 19.11
C CYS A 106 2.80 10.27 19.73
N GLY A 107 3.42 10.41 20.90
CA GLY A 107 3.58 11.69 21.59
C GLY A 107 2.23 12.27 22.04
N ILE A 108 1.30 11.45 22.49
CA ILE A 108 -0.02 11.82 23.02
C ILE A 108 -0.19 11.24 24.42
N SER A 109 -1.06 11.88 25.21
CA SER A 109 -1.55 11.34 26.48
C SER A 109 -3.06 11.35 26.45
N ILE A 110 -3.69 10.23 26.78
CA ILE A 110 -5.14 10.06 26.78
C ILE A 110 -5.58 9.81 28.21
N ASN A 111 -6.49 10.67 28.70
CA ASN A 111 -7.10 10.48 30.03
C ASN A 111 -7.99 9.21 29.99
N PRO A 112 -7.74 8.20 30.84
CA PRO A 112 -8.53 6.97 30.87
C PRO A 112 -10.03 7.20 31.15
N LEU A 113 -10.36 8.26 31.91
CA LEU A 113 -11.75 8.63 32.21
C LEU A 113 -12.44 9.35 31.03
N ARG A 114 -11.69 9.76 30.02
CA ARG A 114 -12.20 10.43 28.80
C ARG A 114 -11.56 9.82 27.56
N PRO A 115 -11.84 8.55 27.25
CA PRO A 115 -11.22 7.85 26.13
C PRO A 115 -11.65 8.47 24.80
N LEU A 116 -10.80 8.30 23.78
CA LEU A 116 -11.10 8.71 22.41
C LEU A 116 -12.06 7.69 21.76
N THR A 117 -13.20 8.15 21.32
CA THR A 117 -14.21 7.31 20.67
C THR A 117 -14.23 7.47 19.14
N ASN A 118 -13.76 8.61 18.63
CA ASN A 118 -13.79 8.90 17.20
C ASN A 118 -12.60 8.28 16.44
N TYR A 119 -12.73 7.01 16.05
CA TYR A 119 -11.73 6.30 15.25
C TYR A 119 -11.50 6.89 13.85
N LYS A 120 -12.42 7.73 13.33
CA LYS A 120 -12.26 8.40 12.03
C LYS A 120 -11.06 9.33 12.01
N LEU A 121 -10.60 9.82 13.17
CA LEU A 121 -9.37 10.62 13.29
C LEU A 121 -8.15 9.94 12.66
N ILE A 122 -8.04 8.62 12.75
CA ILE A 122 -6.94 7.86 12.15
C ILE A 122 -7.04 7.89 10.61
N ASP A 123 -8.24 7.71 10.06
CA ASP A 123 -8.48 7.76 8.63
C ASP A 123 -8.34 9.19 8.06
N ASP A 124 -8.71 10.21 8.84
CA ASP A 124 -8.54 11.62 8.48
C ASP A 124 -7.05 11.99 8.40
N ILE A 125 -6.25 11.57 9.39
CA ILE A 125 -4.78 11.72 9.38
C ILE A 125 -4.19 11.01 8.16
N ALA A 126 -4.58 9.76 7.89
CA ALA A 126 -4.12 9.04 6.71
C ALA A 126 -4.52 9.76 5.40
N SER A 127 -5.71 10.33 5.34
CA SER A 127 -6.17 11.11 4.18
C SER A 127 -5.38 12.41 4.00
N GLU A 128 -5.08 13.13 5.09
CA GLU A 128 -4.25 14.34 5.07
C GLU A 128 -2.83 14.02 4.57
N LEU A 129 -2.16 13.03 5.16
CA LEU A 129 -0.80 12.63 4.78
C LEU A 129 -0.74 12.12 3.35
N SER A 130 -1.75 11.36 2.90
CA SER A 130 -1.78 10.81 1.55
C SER A 130 -1.83 11.88 0.45
N GLY A 131 -2.44 13.03 0.75
CA GLY A 131 -2.47 14.18 -0.16
C GLY A 131 -1.12 14.90 -0.28
N LYS A 132 -0.24 14.74 0.71
CA LYS A 132 1.03 15.47 0.84
C LYS A 132 2.27 14.58 0.66
N LEU A 133 2.11 13.27 0.45
CA LEU A 133 3.21 12.33 0.37
C LEU A 133 4.11 12.59 -0.84
N LYS A 134 5.39 12.83 -0.57
CA LYS A 134 6.49 12.95 -1.55
C LYS A 134 7.48 11.82 -1.29
N ILE A 135 7.24 10.63 -1.86
CA ILE A 135 7.99 9.39 -1.58
C ILE A 135 9.50 9.62 -1.62
N GLN A 136 10.02 10.21 -2.68
CA GLN A 136 11.47 10.40 -2.85
C GLN A 136 12.07 11.22 -1.71
N ARG A 137 11.45 12.38 -1.37
CA ARG A 137 11.97 13.25 -0.30
C ARG A 137 11.87 12.60 1.08
N GLN A 138 10.80 11.85 1.34
CA GLN A 138 10.69 11.11 2.59
C GLN A 138 11.76 10.02 2.69
N GLN A 139 12.07 9.35 1.58
CA GLN A 139 13.12 8.33 1.54
C GLN A 139 14.52 8.94 1.68
N ASP A 140 14.76 10.13 1.16
CA ASP A 140 16.04 10.83 1.34
C ASP A 140 16.33 11.07 2.83
N ILE A 141 15.32 11.52 3.58
CA ILE A 141 15.42 11.74 5.04
C ILE A 141 15.63 10.42 5.79
N LEU A 142 14.86 9.38 5.44
CA LEU A 142 14.99 8.07 6.07
C LEU A 142 16.36 7.43 5.80
N ALA A 143 16.86 7.53 4.56
CA ALA A 143 18.18 7.02 4.20
C ALA A 143 19.30 7.73 4.99
N GLU A 144 19.24 9.06 5.10
CA GLU A 144 20.21 9.82 5.87
C GLU A 144 20.20 9.43 7.36
N ALA A 145 19.01 9.31 7.96
CA ALA A 145 18.86 8.89 9.35
C ALA A 145 19.32 7.44 9.61
N TRP A 146 19.18 6.55 8.65
CA TRP A 146 19.48 5.13 8.81
C TRP A 146 20.89 4.73 8.36
N LYS A 147 21.53 5.53 7.50
CA LYS A 147 22.89 5.30 7.00
C LYS A 147 23.92 4.96 8.08
N PRO A 148 23.95 5.59 9.29
CA PRO A 148 24.87 5.23 10.36
C PRO A 148 24.70 3.81 10.91
N TYR A 149 23.57 3.18 10.66
CA TYR A 149 23.23 1.83 11.13
C TYR A 149 23.40 0.74 10.05
N MET A 150 23.81 1.14 8.84
CA MET A 150 24.02 0.26 7.68
C MET A 150 25.51 -0.01 7.52
N LYS A 151 25.87 -1.23 7.09
CA LYS A 151 27.27 -1.68 6.97
C LYS A 151 27.77 -1.68 5.52
N ASP A 152 26.94 -2.17 4.60
CA ASP A 152 27.27 -2.29 3.17
C ASP A 152 26.39 -1.33 2.37
N LEU A 153 27.02 -0.26 1.89
CA LEU A 153 26.34 0.77 1.12
C LEU A 153 26.69 0.73 -0.38
N ASP A 154 27.62 -0.10 -0.82
CA ASP A 154 28.05 -0.19 -2.24
C ASP A 154 27.37 -1.33 -2.99
N THR A 155 26.61 -2.16 -2.29
CA THR A 155 25.86 -3.27 -2.86
C THR A 155 24.35 -3.04 -2.72
N PHE A 156 23.60 -3.23 -3.82
CA PHE A 156 22.15 -3.28 -3.71
C PHE A 156 21.55 -4.43 -4.53
N TYR A 157 20.38 -4.85 -4.08
CA TYR A 157 19.54 -5.83 -4.80
C TYR A 157 18.29 -5.13 -5.31
N THR A 158 17.77 -5.57 -6.46
CA THR A 158 16.54 -5.01 -7.03
C THR A 158 15.61 -6.10 -7.51
N ASP A 159 14.34 -5.93 -7.21
CA ASP A 159 13.25 -6.78 -7.66
C ASP A 159 11.91 -6.05 -7.53
N ALA A 160 10.88 -6.54 -8.22
CA ALA A 160 9.56 -5.99 -8.13
C ALA A 160 8.56 -6.99 -7.54
N THR A 161 7.69 -6.48 -6.69
CA THR A 161 6.56 -7.23 -6.15
C THR A 161 5.24 -6.51 -6.43
N CYS A 162 4.11 -7.20 -6.27
CA CYS A 162 2.80 -6.58 -6.26
C CYS A 162 2.24 -6.58 -4.84
N TYR A 163 1.79 -5.41 -4.37
CA TYR A 163 0.98 -5.27 -3.16
C TYR A 163 -0.48 -5.21 -3.59
N GLU A 164 -1.24 -6.24 -3.21
CA GLU A 164 -2.60 -6.38 -3.68
C GLU A 164 -3.54 -5.36 -3.05
N SER A 165 -4.37 -4.76 -3.89
CA SER A 165 -5.48 -3.93 -3.43
C SER A 165 -6.57 -4.79 -2.79
N ASP A 166 -7.17 -4.31 -1.70
CA ASP A 166 -8.34 -4.96 -1.13
C ASP A 166 -9.55 -4.74 -2.06
N MET A 167 -9.80 -5.75 -2.89
CA MET A 167 -10.92 -5.80 -3.82
C MET A 167 -11.34 -7.25 -4.06
N ARG A 168 -12.59 -7.43 -4.47
CA ARG A 168 -13.09 -8.75 -4.88
C ARG A 168 -12.43 -9.14 -6.20
N TYR A 169 -12.09 -10.43 -6.36
CA TYR A 169 -11.53 -10.94 -7.63
C TYR A 169 -12.49 -10.59 -8.79
N PRO A 170 -12.03 -9.81 -9.76
CA PRO A 170 -12.87 -9.32 -10.84
C PRO A 170 -13.11 -10.41 -11.87
N THR A 171 -14.39 -10.62 -12.22
CA THR A 171 -14.79 -11.30 -13.44
C THR A 171 -15.67 -10.35 -14.23
N ASP A 172 -15.72 -10.48 -15.56
CA ASP A 172 -16.50 -9.58 -16.42
C ASP A 172 -17.98 -9.54 -16.01
N ARG A 173 -18.54 -10.69 -15.66
CA ARG A 173 -19.90 -10.81 -15.15
C ARG A 173 -20.12 -10.00 -13.86
N LYS A 174 -19.21 -10.17 -12.88
CA LYS A 174 -19.32 -9.44 -11.59
C LYS A 174 -19.19 -7.93 -11.80
N LEU A 175 -18.24 -7.51 -12.62
CA LEU A 175 -18.01 -6.10 -12.93
C LEU A 175 -19.23 -5.49 -13.63
N LEU A 176 -19.77 -6.16 -14.64
CA LEU A 176 -20.99 -5.72 -15.33
C LEU A 176 -22.17 -5.63 -14.36
N TRP A 177 -22.34 -6.62 -13.50
CA TRP A 177 -23.44 -6.61 -12.55
C TRP A 177 -23.31 -5.48 -11.51
N GLU A 178 -22.13 -5.24 -10.97
CA GLU A 178 -21.88 -4.08 -10.10
C GLU A 178 -22.16 -2.74 -10.80
N CYS A 179 -21.81 -2.62 -12.07
CA CYS A 179 -22.13 -1.45 -12.87
C CYS A 179 -23.64 -1.27 -13.01
N ILE A 180 -24.38 -2.36 -13.29
CA ILE A 180 -25.83 -2.36 -13.44
C ILE A 180 -26.52 -1.95 -12.13
N GLU A 181 -26.21 -2.63 -11.01
CA GLU A 181 -26.81 -2.30 -9.71
C GLU A 181 -26.61 -0.83 -9.35
N LYS A 182 -25.39 -0.33 -9.54
CA LYS A 182 -25.04 1.03 -9.14
C LYS A 182 -25.70 2.07 -10.04
N SER A 183 -25.68 1.86 -11.36
CA SER A 183 -26.33 2.78 -12.32
C SER A 183 -27.86 2.72 -12.20
N TYR A 184 -28.45 1.54 -11.93
CA TYR A 184 -29.87 1.40 -11.71
C TYR A 184 -30.36 2.18 -10.47
N ARG A 185 -29.63 2.07 -9.34
CA ARG A 185 -29.93 2.88 -8.14
C ARG A 185 -29.85 4.38 -8.41
N MET A 186 -28.85 4.82 -9.18
CA MET A 186 -28.73 6.22 -9.59
C MET A 186 -29.88 6.66 -10.49
N MET A 187 -30.29 5.83 -11.43
CA MET A 187 -31.45 6.09 -12.31
C MET A 187 -32.73 6.25 -11.49
N CYS A 188 -32.97 5.38 -10.50
CA CYS A 188 -34.13 5.49 -9.62
C CYS A 188 -34.09 6.77 -8.77
N ALA A 189 -32.94 7.10 -8.18
CA ALA A 189 -32.77 8.34 -7.43
C ALA A 189 -32.96 9.60 -8.30
N LEU A 190 -32.48 9.55 -9.52
CA LEU A 190 -32.66 10.65 -10.50
C LEU A 190 -34.15 10.84 -10.86
N SER A 191 -34.89 9.75 -11.11
CA SER A 191 -36.35 9.82 -11.36
C SER A 191 -37.11 10.46 -10.18
N GLN A 192 -36.73 10.13 -8.95
CA GLN A 192 -37.33 10.74 -7.75
C GLN A 192 -37.02 12.23 -7.64
N ARG A 193 -35.78 12.64 -7.92
CA ARG A 193 -35.40 14.06 -7.90
C ARG A 193 -36.13 14.90 -8.93
N LEU A 194 -36.39 14.31 -10.11
CA LEU A 194 -37.10 14.95 -11.22
C LEU A 194 -38.64 14.85 -11.10
N GLY A 195 -39.17 14.14 -10.09
CA GLY A 195 -40.61 13.90 -9.99
C GLY A 195 -41.19 13.07 -11.14
N THR A 196 -40.35 12.35 -11.90
CA THR A 196 -40.76 11.63 -13.10
C THR A 196 -40.96 10.13 -12.82
N ARG A 197 -41.81 9.48 -13.66
CA ARG A 197 -41.98 8.04 -13.58
C ARG A 197 -40.67 7.32 -13.91
N ARG A 198 -40.28 6.33 -13.07
CA ARG A 198 -39.09 5.50 -13.32
C ARG A 198 -39.18 4.81 -14.68
N PRO A 199 -38.11 4.90 -15.51
CA PRO A 199 -38.06 4.23 -16.82
C PRO A 199 -38.21 2.70 -16.69
N ARG A 200 -38.95 2.11 -17.58
CA ARG A 200 -39.13 0.65 -17.63
C ARG A 200 -37.86 -0.01 -18.12
N THR A 201 -37.35 -0.95 -17.33
CA THR A 201 -36.17 -1.76 -17.65
C THR A 201 -36.46 -3.23 -17.36
N LYS A 202 -35.68 -4.12 -17.99
CA LYS A 202 -35.71 -5.57 -17.68
C LYS A 202 -34.79 -5.92 -16.50
N PHE A 203 -34.62 -5.00 -15.55
CA PHE A 203 -33.72 -5.22 -14.39
C PHE A 203 -34.13 -6.47 -13.58
N PRO A 204 -35.41 -6.68 -13.17
CA PRO A 204 -35.79 -7.86 -12.38
C PRO A 204 -35.52 -9.18 -13.12
N ASP A 205 -35.82 -9.24 -14.43
CA ASP A 205 -35.60 -10.45 -15.23
C ASP A 205 -34.12 -10.80 -15.38
N VAL A 206 -33.26 -9.79 -15.53
CA VAL A 206 -31.82 -9.99 -15.66
C VAL A 206 -31.21 -10.29 -14.30
N GLU A 207 -31.69 -9.70 -13.21
CA GLU A 207 -31.31 -10.02 -11.84
C GLU A 207 -31.59 -11.49 -11.51
N LYS A 208 -32.83 -11.95 -11.78
CA LYS A 208 -33.21 -13.36 -11.61
C LYS A 208 -32.31 -14.31 -12.41
N ALA A 209 -32.01 -13.96 -13.66
CA ALA A 209 -31.12 -14.73 -14.51
C ALA A 209 -29.66 -14.74 -14.00
N ASN A 210 -29.17 -13.59 -13.52
CA ASN A 210 -27.84 -13.51 -12.93
C ASN A 210 -27.73 -14.32 -11.63
N MET A 211 -28.75 -14.26 -10.77
CA MET A 211 -28.82 -15.03 -9.53
C MET A 211 -28.92 -16.55 -9.85
N GLY A 212 -29.74 -16.95 -10.82
CA GLY A 212 -29.81 -18.34 -11.27
C GLY A 212 -28.48 -18.86 -11.79
N TYR A 213 -27.76 -18.03 -12.55
CA TYR A 213 -26.41 -18.37 -13.00
C TYR A 213 -25.42 -18.53 -11.81
N VAL A 214 -25.45 -17.65 -10.81
CA VAL A 214 -24.55 -17.73 -9.67
C VAL A 214 -24.76 -18.99 -8.82
N LYS A 215 -26.01 -19.47 -8.74
CA LYS A 215 -26.36 -20.68 -7.98
C LYS A 215 -25.91 -21.99 -8.66
N GLN A 216 -25.67 -21.95 -9.96
CA GLN A 216 -25.22 -23.15 -10.70
C GLN A 216 -23.74 -23.45 -10.39
N ARG A 217 -23.43 -24.72 -10.21
CA ARG A 217 -22.05 -25.18 -9.94
C ARG A 217 -21.19 -25.22 -11.21
N ARG A 218 -21.79 -25.53 -12.36
CA ARG A 218 -21.11 -25.62 -13.67
C ARG A 218 -21.82 -24.72 -14.69
N HIS A 219 -21.06 -24.06 -15.54
CA HIS A 219 -21.55 -23.16 -16.56
C HIS A 219 -21.03 -23.52 -17.93
N SER A 220 -21.89 -23.60 -18.94
CA SER A 220 -21.46 -23.72 -20.33
C SER A 220 -21.02 -22.36 -20.87
N LYS A 221 -20.12 -22.36 -21.86
CA LYS A 221 -19.67 -21.15 -22.56
C LYS A 221 -20.85 -20.41 -23.20
N SER A 222 -21.84 -21.13 -23.73
CA SER A 222 -23.06 -20.58 -24.32
C SER A 222 -23.90 -19.83 -23.28
N GLN A 223 -24.15 -20.44 -22.12
CA GLN A 223 -24.87 -19.78 -21.00
C GLN A 223 -24.16 -18.51 -20.55
N GLN A 224 -22.83 -18.55 -20.38
CA GLN A 224 -22.03 -17.38 -20.02
C GLN A 224 -22.17 -16.28 -21.07
N ARG A 225 -22.03 -16.59 -22.37
CA ARG A 225 -22.13 -15.61 -23.45
C ARG A 225 -23.54 -15.00 -23.52
N ARG A 226 -24.59 -15.82 -23.35
CA ARG A 226 -26.00 -15.36 -23.34
C ARG A 226 -26.26 -14.40 -22.17
N LEU A 227 -25.79 -14.74 -20.97
CA LEU A 227 -25.92 -13.85 -19.80
C LEU A 227 -25.16 -12.55 -20.00
N THR A 228 -23.90 -12.61 -20.44
CA THR A 228 -23.08 -11.42 -20.71
C THR A 228 -23.75 -10.48 -21.70
N ARG A 229 -24.33 -11.00 -22.78
CA ARG A 229 -25.11 -10.19 -23.74
C ARG A 229 -26.28 -9.47 -23.07
N ARG A 230 -27.04 -10.15 -22.19
CA ARG A 230 -28.17 -9.54 -21.44
C ARG A 230 -27.69 -8.45 -20.50
N LEU A 231 -26.57 -8.68 -19.80
CA LEU A 231 -25.94 -7.69 -18.89
C LEU A 231 -25.49 -6.43 -19.65
N ILE A 232 -24.79 -6.59 -20.77
CA ILE A 232 -24.32 -5.46 -21.59
C ILE A 232 -25.51 -4.67 -22.14
N HIS A 233 -26.55 -5.36 -22.64
CA HIS A 233 -27.76 -4.69 -23.17
C HIS A 233 -28.48 -3.89 -22.07
N LEU A 234 -28.69 -4.48 -20.88
CA LEU A 234 -29.33 -3.81 -19.75
C LEU A 234 -28.55 -2.59 -19.29
N LEU A 235 -27.22 -2.74 -19.15
CA LEU A 235 -26.35 -1.63 -18.76
C LEU A 235 -26.42 -0.48 -19.77
N GLY A 236 -26.37 -0.79 -21.07
CA GLY A 236 -26.49 0.22 -22.12
C GLY A 236 -27.83 0.96 -22.07
N LYS A 237 -28.95 0.23 -21.84
CA LYS A 237 -30.27 0.84 -21.66
C LYS A 237 -30.31 1.78 -20.46
N ILE A 238 -29.84 1.34 -19.27
CA ILE A 238 -29.85 2.17 -18.06
C ILE A 238 -29.02 3.45 -18.26
N LEU A 239 -27.81 3.34 -18.84
CA LEU A 239 -26.98 4.51 -19.15
C LEU A 239 -27.65 5.46 -20.17
N GLY A 240 -28.38 4.91 -21.14
CA GLY A 240 -29.15 5.69 -22.08
C GLY A 240 -30.30 6.47 -21.40
N GLU A 241 -31.03 5.82 -20.49
CA GLU A 241 -32.10 6.47 -19.71
C GLU A 241 -31.56 7.57 -18.79
N ILE A 242 -30.47 7.31 -18.05
CA ILE A 242 -29.82 8.35 -17.22
C ILE A 242 -29.46 9.56 -18.08
N ARG A 243 -28.83 9.34 -19.24
CA ARG A 243 -28.44 10.43 -20.13
C ARG A 243 -29.66 11.18 -20.68
N ARG A 244 -30.76 10.48 -20.99
CA ARG A 244 -32.02 11.09 -21.46
C ARG A 244 -32.64 11.97 -20.38
N MET A 245 -32.67 11.48 -19.12
CA MET A 245 -33.20 12.21 -17.98
C MET A 245 -32.39 13.45 -17.59
N MET A 246 -31.09 13.44 -17.87
CA MET A 246 -30.21 14.59 -17.61
C MET A 246 -30.30 15.66 -18.72
N ARG A 247 -30.79 15.31 -19.90
CA ARG A 247 -30.90 16.25 -21.02
C ARG A 247 -31.99 17.29 -20.72
N GLY A 248 -31.68 18.57 -20.90
CA GLY A 248 -32.55 19.68 -20.57
C GLY A 248 -32.52 20.17 -19.13
N HIS A 249 -31.63 19.56 -18.30
CA HIS A 249 -31.39 19.94 -16.90
C HIS A 249 -29.91 20.19 -16.66
N GLU A 250 -29.22 20.78 -17.63
CA GLU A 250 -27.75 20.93 -17.62
C GLU A 250 -27.27 21.89 -16.51
N ASP A 251 -28.11 22.87 -16.17
CA ASP A 251 -27.83 23.86 -15.12
C ASP A 251 -28.27 23.40 -13.73
N GLU A 252 -28.89 22.23 -13.57
CA GLU A 252 -29.37 21.72 -12.32
C GLU A 252 -28.38 20.70 -11.72
N VAL A 253 -28.12 20.80 -10.39
CA VAL A 253 -27.29 19.82 -9.66
C VAL A 253 -28.10 18.56 -9.36
N LEU A 254 -28.52 17.83 -10.40
CA LEU A 254 -29.29 16.60 -10.27
C LEU A 254 -28.48 15.43 -9.73
N LEU A 255 -27.19 15.39 -10.01
CA LEU A 255 -26.25 14.38 -9.52
C LEU A 255 -25.05 15.04 -8.85
N ARG A 256 -24.61 14.45 -7.73
CA ARG A 256 -23.40 14.90 -7.05
C ARG A 256 -22.16 14.61 -7.91
N ALA A 257 -21.11 15.39 -7.78
CA ALA A 257 -19.85 15.20 -8.52
C ALA A 257 -19.30 13.75 -8.44
N ARG A 258 -19.48 13.08 -7.29
CA ARG A 258 -19.11 11.67 -7.12
C ARG A 258 -19.99 10.71 -7.94
N GLU A 259 -21.28 11.01 -8.09
CA GLU A 259 -22.21 10.20 -8.88
C GLU A 259 -21.89 10.34 -10.37
N LEU A 260 -21.63 11.57 -10.85
CA LEU A 260 -21.17 11.85 -12.21
C LEU A 260 -19.87 11.11 -12.53
N SER A 261 -18.85 11.25 -11.70
CA SER A 261 -17.59 10.51 -11.87
C SER A 261 -17.79 8.99 -11.91
N THR A 262 -18.74 8.47 -11.13
CA THR A 262 -19.07 7.04 -11.15
C THR A 262 -19.74 6.63 -12.45
N ILE A 263 -20.63 7.45 -13.00
CA ILE A 263 -21.29 7.20 -14.32
C ILE A 263 -20.24 7.20 -15.44
N ASP A 264 -19.25 8.10 -15.39
CA ASP A 264 -18.16 8.14 -16.36
C ASP A 264 -17.33 6.84 -16.33
N ILE A 265 -17.00 6.37 -15.13
CA ILE A 265 -16.29 5.09 -14.96
C ILE A 265 -17.12 3.93 -15.50
N ILE A 266 -18.41 3.86 -15.15
CA ILE A 266 -19.32 2.81 -15.62
C ILE A 266 -19.48 2.87 -17.15
N THR A 267 -19.53 4.06 -17.73
CA THR A 267 -19.61 4.25 -19.18
C THR A 267 -18.34 3.74 -19.88
N LYS A 268 -17.17 3.99 -19.31
CA LYS A 268 -15.89 3.42 -19.81
C LYS A 268 -15.91 1.89 -19.73
N VAL A 269 -16.32 1.32 -18.59
CA VAL A 269 -16.45 -0.13 -18.41
C VAL A 269 -17.42 -0.71 -19.46
N TYR A 270 -18.58 -0.09 -19.66
CA TYR A 270 -19.55 -0.52 -20.67
C TYR A 270 -18.93 -0.58 -22.07
N ARG A 271 -18.19 0.47 -22.48
CA ARG A 271 -17.51 0.51 -23.79
C ARG A 271 -16.46 -0.59 -23.91
N GLN A 272 -15.64 -0.78 -22.90
CA GLN A 272 -14.61 -1.81 -22.85
C GLN A 272 -15.21 -3.21 -22.93
N GLN A 273 -16.23 -3.50 -22.13
CA GLN A 273 -16.88 -4.81 -22.09
C GLN A 273 -17.67 -5.10 -23.38
N LYS A 274 -18.32 -4.08 -23.98
CA LYS A 274 -19.01 -4.22 -25.26
C LYS A 274 -18.02 -4.51 -26.39
N LYS A 275 -16.88 -3.80 -26.45
CA LYS A 275 -15.82 -4.04 -27.44
C LYS A 275 -15.29 -5.47 -27.29
N HIS A 276 -14.92 -5.88 -26.08
CA HIS A 276 -14.41 -7.23 -25.81
C HIS A 276 -15.41 -8.34 -26.15
N PHE A 277 -16.69 -8.14 -25.84
CA PHE A 277 -17.75 -9.10 -26.17
C PHE A 277 -17.94 -9.29 -27.66
N ASN A 278 -17.77 -8.22 -28.46
CA ASN A 278 -17.93 -8.20 -29.90
C ASN A 278 -16.64 -8.55 -30.66
N SER A 279 -15.49 -8.66 -29.96
CA SER A 279 -14.24 -9.06 -30.56
C SER A 279 -14.30 -10.54 -30.97
N ASN A 280 -13.75 -10.84 -32.13
CA ASN A 280 -13.57 -12.22 -32.60
C ASN A 280 -12.34 -12.89 -31.97
N ASP A 281 -11.42 -12.13 -31.37
CA ASP A 281 -10.27 -12.64 -30.65
C ASP A 281 -10.48 -12.53 -29.13
N PRO A 282 -10.70 -13.64 -28.42
CA PRO A 282 -10.82 -13.68 -26.97
C PRO A 282 -9.53 -13.23 -26.23
N ARG A 283 -8.39 -13.19 -26.92
CA ARG A 283 -7.09 -12.79 -26.38
C ARG A 283 -6.79 -11.32 -26.59
N GLU A 284 -7.65 -10.58 -27.34
CA GLU A 284 -7.45 -9.15 -27.54
C GLU A 284 -7.35 -8.43 -26.20
N SER A 285 -6.22 -7.76 -25.98
CA SER A 285 -6.00 -6.99 -24.76
C SER A 285 -6.82 -5.71 -24.79
N ILE A 286 -7.49 -5.40 -23.70
CA ILE A 286 -8.21 -4.13 -23.53
C ILE A 286 -7.25 -3.10 -22.95
N PRO A 287 -6.90 -2.02 -23.67
CA PRO A 287 -6.07 -0.96 -23.11
C PRO A 287 -6.76 -0.35 -21.88
N ASP A 288 -5.96 -0.05 -20.86
CA ASP A 288 -6.45 0.56 -19.61
C ASP A 288 -7.65 -0.13 -18.98
N ARG A 289 -7.75 -1.45 -19.09
CA ARG A 289 -8.87 -2.25 -18.61
C ARG A 289 -9.22 -1.95 -17.15
N ILE A 290 -10.42 -1.45 -16.94
CA ILE A 290 -10.97 -1.22 -15.60
C ILE A 290 -11.50 -2.55 -15.05
N VAL A 291 -11.05 -2.93 -13.87
CA VAL A 291 -11.44 -4.17 -13.19
C VAL A 291 -12.26 -3.96 -11.92
N SER A 292 -12.43 -2.71 -11.50
CA SER A 292 -13.24 -2.33 -10.35
C SER A 292 -13.77 -0.90 -10.51
N ILE A 293 -15.04 -0.68 -10.26
CA ILE A 293 -15.63 0.67 -10.23
C ILE A 293 -15.30 1.45 -8.96
N SER A 294 -14.96 0.78 -7.88
CA SER A 294 -14.53 1.42 -6.63
C SER A 294 -13.05 1.79 -6.65
N LYS A 295 -12.24 1.05 -7.41
CA LYS A 295 -10.80 1.27 -7.60
C LYS A 295 -10.46 1.30 -9.10
N PRO A 296 -10.93 2.31 -9.85
CA PRO A 296 -10.81 2.36 -11.32
C PRO A 296 -9.35 2.54 -11.79
N TYR A 297 -8.43 2.81 -10.88
CA TYR A 297 -7.01 2.95 -11.15
C TYR A 297 -6.24 1.62 -11.12
N VAL A 298 -6.82 0.55 -10.57
CA VAL A 298 -6.18 -0.77 -10.51
C VAL A 298 -6.27 -1.45 -11.87
N ARG A 299 -5.16 -2.06 -12.29
CA ARG A 299 -5.05 -2.82 -13.54
C ARG A 299 -4.65 -4.28 -13.25
N PRO A 300 -4.96 -5.22 -14.15
CA PRO A 300 -4.41 -6.56 -14.07
C PRO A 300 -2.90 -6.52 -14.31
N ILE A 301 -2.12 -7.14 -13.41
CA ILE A 301 -0.68 -7.30 -13.51
C ILE A 301 -0.40 -8.78 -13.73
N VAL A 302 0.07 -9.13 -14.93
CA VAL A 302 0.43 -10.52 -15.25
C VAL A 302 1.82 -10.80 -14.69
N ARG A 303 1.94 -11.89 -13.91
CA ARG A 303 3.17 -12.27 -13.21
C ARG A 303 3.80 -13.58 -13.70
N GLY A 304 3.13 -14.33 -14.57
CA GLY A 304 3.65 -15.60 -15.10
C GLY A 304 3.86 -16.71 -14.05
N LYS A 305 3.22 -16.59 -12.87
CA LYS A 305 3.28 -17.62 -11.82
C LYS A 305 2.22 -18.69 -12.05
N GLU A 306 2.57 -19.97 -11.80
CA GLU A 306 1.66 -21.10 -12.01
C GLU A 306 0.34 -21.00 -11.23
N VAL A 307 0.40 -20.62 -9.95
CA VAL A 307 -0.77 -20.60 -9.06
C VAL A 307 -1.62 -19.34 -9.22
N LYS A 308 -1.03 -18.20 -9.57
CA LYS A 308 -1.74 -16.91 -9.68
C LYS A 308 -1.14 -16.04 -10.79
N ASN A 309 -1.67 -16.22 -11.98
CA ASN A 309 -1.16 -15.54 -13.17
C ASN A 309 -1.40 -14.03 -13.17
N VAL A 310 -2.42 -13.53 -12.47
CA VAL A 310 -2.81 -12.12 -12.48
C VAL A 310 -3.01 -11.62 -11.05
N GLU A 311 -2.35 -10.52 -10.72
CA GLU A 311 -2.49 -9.80 -9.45
C GLU A 311 -3.14 -8.44 -9.71
N PHE A 312 -3.87 -7.93 -8.71
CA PHE A 312 -4.62 -6.67 -8.79
C PHE A 312 -4.16 -5.74 -7.66
N GLY A 313 -3.29 -4.81 -7.97
CA GLY A 313 -2.72 -3.92 -6.96
C GLY A 313 -1.65 -3.00 -7.54
N ALA A 314 -0.74 -2.56 -6.68
CA ALA A 314 0.38 -1.73 -7.07
C ALA A 314 1.63 -2.58 -7.30
N LYS A 315 2.19 -2.55 -8.51
CA LYS A 315 3.53 -3.08 -8.79
C LYS A 315 4.56 -2.12 -8.23
N CYS A 316 5.42 -2.62 -7.36
CA CYS A 316 6.45 -1.84 -6.70
C CYS A 316 7.82 -2.42 -7.03
N ASN A 317 8.69 -1.62 -7.66
CA ASN A 317 10.10 -1.93 -7.84
C ASN A 317 10.88 -1.35 -6.67
N ASN A 318 11.61 -2.18 -5.95
CA ASN A 318 12.40 -1.78 -4.79
C ASN A 318 13.90 -1.99 -5.04
N ILE A 319 14.70 -1.16 -4.41
CA ILE A 319 16.10 -1.48 -4.13
C ILE A 319 16.24 -1.89 -2.67
N LEU A 320 17.04 -2.88 -2.40
CA LEU A 320 17.38 -3.36 -1.06
C LEU A 320 18.88 -3.12 -0.84
N VAL A 321 19.22 -2.30 0.14
CA VAL A 321 20.60 -1.97 0.52
C VAL A 321 20.80 -2.39 1.97
N ASP A 322 21.73 -3.27 2.22
CA ASP A 322 21.99 -3.83 3.56
C ASP A 322 20.70 -4.25 4.32
N GLY A 323 19.79 -4.92 3.63
CA GLY A 323 18.51 -5.39 4.20
C GLY A 323 17.41 -4.32 4.33
N ILE A 324 17.65 -3.09 3.90
CA ILE A 324 16.70 -1.96 3.98
C ILE A 324 16.11 -1.67 2.60
N SER A 325 14.79 -1.74 2.48
CA SER A 325 14.06 -1.56 1.22
C SER A 325 13.71 -0.10 0.94
N PHE A 326 13.92 0.34 -0.31
CA PHE A 326 13.49 1.66 -0.77
C PHE A 326 12.71 1.53 -2.08
N ILE A 327 11.62 2.30 -2.21
CA ILE A 327 10.73 2.31 -3.36
C ILE A 327 11.38 3.08 -4.50
N GLU A 328 11.76 2.40 -5.59
CA GLU A 328 12.20 3.05 -6.81
C GLU A 328 11.00 3.49 -7.66
N LYS A 329 10.06 2.57 -7.91
CA LYS A 329 8.86 2.86 -8.68
C LYS A 329 7.65 2.14 -8.10
N LEU A 330 6.54 2.86 -7.98
CA LEU A 330 5.25 2.33 -7.58
C LEU A 330 4.21 2.72 -8.62
N SER A 331 3.53 1.72 -9.22
CA SER A 331 2.55 1.93 -10.27
C SER A 331 1.41 0.91 -10.20
N PHE A 332 0.19 1.36 -10.46
CA PHE A 332 -0.96 0.47 -10.64
C PHE A 332 -1.07 -0.07 -12.08
N ASN A 333 -0.22 0.40 -12.98
CA ASN A 333 -0.05 -0.15 -14.32
C ASN A 333 1.18 -1.07 -14.32
N ALA A 334 1.12 -2.12 -15.12
CA ALA A 334 2.28 -2.96 -15.37
C ALA A 334 3.42 -2.15 -16.00
N PHE A 335 4.65 -2.48 -15.65
CA PHE A 335 5.86 -1.93 -16.28
C PHE A 335 6.93 -3.03 -16.37
N SER A 336 7.83 -2.89 -17.34
CA SER A 336 8.97 -3.79 -17.46
C SER A 336 10.02 -3.45 -16.40
N GLU A 337 10.48 -4.45 -15.66
CA GLU A 337 11.50 -4.33 -14.63
C GLU A 337 12.85 -3.99 -15.22
N GLY A 338 13.19 -4.62 -16.37
CA GLY A 338 14.45 -4.38 -17.07
C GLY A 338 14.72 -2.91 -17.42
N THR A 339 13.68 -2.12 -17.64
CA THR A 339 13.84 -0.68 -17.93
C THR A 339 14.15 0.17 -16.68
N ARG A 340 14.21 -0.46 -15.49
CA ARG A 340 14.36 0.28 -14.23
C ARG A 340 15.76 0.29 -13.64
N LEU A 341 16.70 -0.52 -14.17
CA LEU A 341 18.02 -0.67 -13.55
C LEU A 341 18.79 0.66 -13.46
N GLU A 342 18.81 1.44 -14.52
CA GLU A 342 19.49 2.74 -14.51
C GLU A 342 18.89 3.69 -13.46
N HIS A 343 17.57 3.66 -13.29
CA HIS A 343 16.88 4.45 -12.26
C HIS A 343 17.21 3.95 -10.84
N CYS A 344 17.36 2.63 -10.66
CA CYS A 344 17.83 2.04 -9.41
C CYS A 344 19.22 2.53 -9.04
N ILE A 345 20.15 2.54 -10.01
CA ILE A 345 21.53 3.05 -9.81
C ILE A 345 21.51 4.54 -9.45
N LYS A 346 20.76 5.35 -10.20
CA LYS A 346 20.60 6.79 -9.91
C LYS A 346 20.00 7.04 -8.53
N MET A 347 19.00 6.27 -8.15
CA MET A 347 18.37 6.37 -6.85
C MET A 347 19.34 5.98 -5.73
N HIS A 348 20.05 4.87 -5.88
CA HIS A 348 21.05 4.42 -4.92
C HIS A 348 22.08 5.51 -4.65
N LYS A 349 22.70 6.08 -5.71
CA LYS A 349 23.65 7.19 -5.58
C LYS A 349 23.06 8.43 -4.92
N ARG A 350 21.77 8.74 -5.21
CA ARG A 350 21.08 9.86 -4.57
C ARG A 350 20.92 9.66 -3.06
N LEU A 351 20.49 8.46 -2.62
CA LEU A 351 20.22 8.14 -1.22
C LEU A 351 21.49 8.04 -0.37
N PHE A 352 22.51 7.37 -0.88
CA PHE A 352 23.68 7.01 -0.07
C PHE A 352 24.94 7.82 -0.39
N LYS A 353 24.95 8.58 -1.50
CA LYS A 353 26.12 9.34 -1.98
C LYS A 353 27.34 8.46 -2.30
N VAL A 354 27.10 7.17 -2.56
CA VAL A 354 28.10 6.16 -2.92
C VAL A 354 27.73 5.57 -4.27
N ASP A 355 28.71 5.27 -5.11
CA ASP A 355 28.49 4.55 -6.35
C ASP A 355 28.32 3.05 -6.06
N ALA A 356 27.34 2.43 -6.71
CA ALA A 356 27.12 1.00 -6.57
C ALA A 356 28.28 0.22 -7.24
N ARG A 357 28.86 -0.73 -6.51
CA ARG A 357 29.88 -1.66 -7.02
C ARG A 357 29.30 -3.03 -7.36
N LYS A 358 28.24 -3.44 -6.68
CA LYS A 358 27.62 -4.74 -6.85
C LYS A 358 26.09 -4.61 -6.95
N ILE A 359 25.49 -5.32 -7.90
CA ILE A 359 24.03 -5.32 -8.12
C ILE A 359 23.53 -6.74 -8.26
N GLY A 360 22.57 -7.13 -7.41
CA GLY A 360 21.78 -8.35 -7.54
C GLY A 360 20.42 -8.06 -8.18
N GLY A 361 20.17 -8.55 -9.38
CA GLY A 361 18.87 -8.49 -10.05
C GLY A 361 18.49 -9.86 -10.63
N ASP A 362 17.23 -10.05 -10.94
CA ASP A 362 16.79 -11.27 -11.65
C ASP A 362 17.09 -11.20 -13.15
N THR A 363 16.71 -12.26 -13.87
CA THR A 363 16.92 -12.35 -15.33
C THR A 363 16.19 -11.27 -16.11
N GLY A 364 15.10 -10.70 -15.56
CA GLY A 364 14.35 -9.59 -16.17
C GLY A 364 15.17 -8.32 -16.31
N TYR A 365 16.17 -8.11 -15.44
CA TYR A 365 17.09 -6.97 -15.51
C TYR A 365 18.32 -7.23 -16.41
N ALA A 366 18.55 -8.48 -16.84
CA ALA A 366 19.76 -8.88 -17.55
C ALA A 366 19.74 -8.58 -19.07
N GLY A 367 19.00 -7.56 -19.51
CA GLY A 367 18.98 -7.10 -20.91
C GLY A 367 20.34 -6.57 -21.38
N THR A 368 20.60 -6.54 -22.70
CA THR A 368 21.88 -6.11 -23.29
C THR A 368 22.25 -4.70 -22.82
N SER A 369 21.37 -3.73 -22.96
CA SER A 369 21.60 -2.35 -22.52
C SER A 369 22.00 -2.24 -21.05
N ASN A 370 21.39 -3.02 -20.15
CA ASN A 370 21.73 -3.02 -18.73
C ASN A 370 23.11 -3.66 -18.46
N ARG A 371 23.48 -4.66 -19.25
CA ARG A 371 24.82 -5.30 -19.16
C ARG A 371 25.90 -4.32 -19.58
N ASP A 372 25.69 -3.60 -20.69
CA ASP A 372 26.60 -2.61 -21.18
C ASP A 372 26.78 -1.45 -20.21
N LEU A 373 25.67 -0.95 -19.66
CA LEU A 373 25.66 0.06 -18.59
C LEU A 373 26.47 -0.37 -17.36
N CYS A 374 26.29 -1.62 -16.89
CA CYS A 374 27.04 -2.12 -15.74
C CYS A 374 28.52 -2.33 -16.05
N LYS A 375 28.84 -2.78 -17.27
CA LYS A 375 30.24 -2.95 -17.75
C LYS A 375 30.96 -1.60 -17.82
N GLU A 376 30.33 -0.58 -18.41
CA GLU A 376 30.90 0.77 -18.51
C GLU A 376 31.19 1.38 -17.14
N ARG A 377 30.36 1.08 -16.15
CA ARG A 377 30.52 1.58 -14.77
C ARG A 377 31.33 0.66 -13.85
N GLY A 378 31.90 -0.43 -14.36
CA GLY A 378 32.65 -1.40 -13.56
C GLY A 378 31.83 -2.12 -12.47
N ILE A 379 30.52 -2.23 -12.66
CA ILE A 379 29.60 -2.82 -11.66
C ILE A 379 29.54 -4.35 -11.85
N GLN A 380 29.79 -5.08 -10.79
CA GLN A 380 29.61 -6.53 -10.74
C GLN A 380 28.11 -6.89 -10.59
N THR A 381 27.64 -7.87 -11.34
CA THR A 381 26.21 -8.22 -11.35
C THR A 381 25.94 -9.70 -11.16
N SER A 382 24.70 -10.04 -10.70
CA SER A 382 24.20 -11.41 -10.68
C SER A 382 23.82 -11.94 -12.07
N PHE A 383 23.98 -11.17 -13.14
CA PHE A 383 23.52 -11.54 -14.49
C PHE A 383 24.35 -12.66 -15.09
N VAL A 384 23.69 -13.72 -15.59
CA VAL A 384 24.36 -14.82 -16.26
C VAL A 384 25.06 -14.33 -17.52
N LYS A 385 26.35 -14.58 -17.66
CA LYS A 385 27.12 -14.19 -18.85
C LYS A 385 26.59 -14.90 -20.10
N ARG A 386 26.58 -14.17 -21.21
CA ARG A 386 26.31 -14.73 -22.54
C ARG A 386 27.66 -14.92 -23.26
N GLY A 387 27.79 -16.01 -24.03
CA GLY A 387 28.97 -16.30 -24.81
C GLY A 387 29.95 -17.31 -24.16
N ARG A 388 31.13 -17.45 -24.77
CA ARG A 388 32.14 -18.44 -24.39
C ARG A 388 32.77 -18.12 -23.02
N PRO A 389 33.05 -19.11 -22.17
CA PRO A 389 33.67 -18.90 -20.87
C PRO A 389 35.06 -18.26 -20.97
N SER A 390 35.35 -17.26 -20.13
CA SER A 390 36.71 -16.66 -20.04
C SER A 390 37.58 -17.35 -19.00
N ALA A 391 38.91 -17.15 -19.04
CA ALA A 391 39.88 -17.73 -18.10
C ALA A 391 39.58 -17.37 -16.59
N GLU A 392 39.04 -16.15 -16.34
CA GLU A 392 38.66 -15.68 -14.99
C GLU A 392 37.26 -16.15 -14.54
N LYS A 393 36.77 -17.24 -15.10
CA LYS A 393 35.36 -17.69 -14.92
C LYS A 393 35.04 -18.00 -13.46
N LYS A 394 35.95 -18.66 -12.74
CA LYS A 394 35.68 -19.18 -11.38
C LYS A 394 35.34 -18.07 -10.38
N GLU A 395 36.16 -17.03 -10.28
CA GLU A 395 36.00 -15.92 -9.34
C GLU A 395 34.76 -15.04 -9.68
N LYS A 396 34.62 -14.70 -10.97
CA LYS A 396 33.46 -13.94 -11.44
C LYS A 396 32.14 -14.73 -11.30
N ASP A 397 32.18 -16.04 -11.43
CA ASP A 397 31.01 -16.90 -11.20
C ASP A 397 30.67 -17.02 -9.72
N PHE A 398 31.66 -17.04 -8.83
CA PHE A 398 31.42 -17.03 -7.37
C PHE A 398 30.68 -15.76 -6.94
N VAL A 399 31.17 -14.56 -7.29
CA VAL A 399 30.49 -13.29 -6.96
C VAL A 399 29.08 -13.24 -7.55
N ARG A 400 28.91 -13.70 -8.80
CA ARG A 400 27.60 -13.75 -9.44
C ARG A 400 26.61 -14.67 -8.69
N GLN A 401 27.06 -15.87 -8.31
CA GLN A 401 26.24 -16.83 -7.58
C GLN A 401 25.87 -16.32 -6.19
N GLU A 402 26.83 -15.70 -5.50
CA GLU A 402 26.61 -15.08 -4.19
C GLU A 402 25.56 -13.96 -4.28
N LEU A 403 25.70 -13.03 -5.23
CA LEU A 403 24.70 -11.97 -5.46
C LEU A 403 23.33 -12.54 -5.81
N ALA A 404 23.25 -13.60 -6.62
CA ALA A 404 21.99 -14.24 -6.96
C ALA A 404 21.33 -14.91 -5.75
N ARG A 405 22.12 -15.62 -4.92
CA ARG A 405 21.66 -16.29 -3.69
C ARG A 405 21.15 -15.27 -2.67
N VAL A 406 21.95 -14.23 -2.40
CA VAL A 406 21.57 -13.20 -1.42
C VAL A 406 20.32 -12.43 -1.90
N ARG A 407 20.23 -12.12 -3.21
CA ARG A 407 19.00 -11.53 -3.76
C ARG A 407 17.79 -12.41 -3.49
N ALA A 408 17.87 -13.69 -3.84
CA ALA A 408 16.73 -14.59 -3.68
C ALA A 408 16.27 -14.67 -2.22
N THR A 409 17.20 -14.79 -1.27
CA THR A 409 16.87 -14.92 0.15
C THR A 409 16.41 -13.59 0.78
N GLN A 410 17.17 -12.51 0.59
CA GLN A 410 16.89 -11.24 1.27
C GLN A 410 15.72 -10.47 0.65
N MET A 411 15.61 -10.42 -0.69
CA MET A 411 14.49 -9.72 -1.33
C MET A 411 13.16 -10.45 -1.07
N GLU A 412 13.14 -11.78 -1.25
CA GLU A 412 11.93 -12.56 -1.00
C GLU A 412 11.54 -12.52 0.49
N GLY A 413 12.52 -12.63 1.39
CA GLY A 413 12.32 -12.48 2.82
C GLY A 413 11.78 -11.11 3.20
N SER A 414 12.33 -10.04 2.63
CA SER A 414 11.84 -8.68 2.83
C SER A 414 10.39 -8.50 2.36
N PHE A 415 10.06 -8.98 1.14
CA PHE A 415 8.69 -8.92 0.63
C PHE A 415 7.72 -9.79 1.43
N GLY A 416 8.15 -10.97 1.86
CA GLY A 416 7.39 -11.86 2.74
C GLY A 416 7.05 -11.17 4.06
N THR A 417 8.06 -10.66 4.75
CA THR A 417 7.91 -9.91 6.01
C THR A 417 6.95 -8.73 5.87
N GLN A 418 7.10 -7.92 4.82
CA GLN A 418 6.22 -6.78 4.56
C GLN A 418 4.76 -7.21 4.37
N LYS A 419 4.53 -8.30 3.63
CA LYS A 419 3.18 -8.79 3.34
C LYS A 419 2.51 -9.43 4.54
N GLU A 420 3.23 -10.23 5.31
CA GLU A 420 2.64 -11.01 6.41
C GLU A 420 2.50 -10.20 7.70
N HIS A 421 3.47 -9.35 8.03
CA HIS A 421 3.50 -8.68 9.33
C HIS A 421 3.06 -7.23 9.32
N TYR A 422 3.13 -6.52 8.16
CA TYR A 422 2.86 -5.08 8.11
C TYR A 422 1.64 -4.72 7.25
N ALA A 423 0.60 -5.57 7.27
CA ALA A 423 -0.69 -5.38 6.62
C ALA A 423 -0.62 -5.13 5.09
N MET A 424 0.47 -5.59 4.43
CA MET A 424 0.68 -5.33 3.00
C MET A 424 0.30 -6.49 2.08
N ARG A 425 -0.15 -7.63 2.61
CA ARG A 425 -0.68 -8.73 1.81
C ARG A 425 -1.92 -8.29 1.02
N ARG A 426 -2.78 -7.47 1.65
CA ARG A 426 -3.98 -6.90 1.07
C ARG A 426 -4.25 -5.51 1.62
N ILE A 427 -3.99 -4.48 0.81
CA ILE A 427 -4.04 -3.07 1.24
C ILE A 427 -5.49 -2.61 1.39
N LYS A 428 -5.95 -2.47 2.64
CA LYS A 428 -7.31 -2.02 2.99
C LYS A 428 -7.43 -0.50 2.94
N ALA A 429 -7.32 0.07 1.74
CA ALA A 429 -7.51 1.50 1.51
C ALA A 429 -8.60 1.75 0.45
N ARG A 430 -9.37 2.81 0.61
CA ARG A 430 -10.46 3.17 -0.31
C ARG A 430 -10.01 4.06 -1.47
N LYS A 431 -8.94 4.84 -1.28
CA LYS A 431 -8.45 5.82 -2.26
C LYS A 431 -7.03 5.46 -2.71
N LYS A 432 -6.71 5.73 -3.98
CA LYS A 432 -5.38 5.53 -4.56
C LYS A 432 -4.26 6.14 -3.72
N LYS A 433 -4.40 7.40 -3.32
CA LYS A 433 -3.39 8.11 -2.51
C LYS A 433 -3.16 7.45 -1.15
N THR A 434 -4.23 7.04 -0.47
CA THR A 434 -4.13 6.34 0.83
C THR A 434 -3.51 4.94 0.68
N GLU A 435 -3.77 4.26 -0.44
CA GLU A 435 -3.15 2.96 -0.73
C GLU A 435 -1.63 3.11 -0.93
N ILE A 436 -1.20 4.12 -1.68
CA ILE A 436 0.22 4.48 -1.84
C ILE A 436 0.85 4.83 -0.48
N LEU A 437 0.15 5.60 0.36
CA LEU A 437 0.61 5.95 1.70
C LEU A 437 0.86 4.70 2.57
N TYR A 438 -0.08 3.76 2.56
CA TYR A 438 0.05 2.52 3.36
C TYR A 438 1.19 1.64 2.84
N ILE A 439 1.40 1.56 1.53
CA ILE A 439 2.56 0.86 0.96
C ILE A 439 3.86 1.52 1.43
N PHE A 440 3.94 2.84 1.35
CA PHE A 440 5.10 3.59 1.83
C PHE A 440 5.39 3.30 3.31
N PHE A 441 4.40 3.51 4.18
CA PHE A 441 4.59 3.28 5.61
C PHE A 441 4.81 1.80 5.95
N GLY A 442 4.19 0.86 5.25
CA GLY A 442 4.38 -0.57 5.47
C GLY A 442 5.82 -1.02 5.20
N ILE A 443 6.39 -0.60 4.06
CA ILE A 443 7.79 -0.90 3.72
C ILE A 443 8.73 -0.29 4.76
N HIS A 444 8.53 0.99 5.10
CA HIS A 444 9.43 1.68 6.02
C HIS A 444 9.22 1.29 7.49
N THR A 445 8.06 0.75 7.86
CA THR A 445 7.85 0.10 9.16
C THR A 445 8.67 -1.19 9.25
N ALA A 446 8.63 -2.03 8.22
CA ALA A 446 9.47 -3.24 8.16
C ALA A 446 10.96 -2.89 8.29
N ASN A 447 11.41 -1.84 7.59
CA ASN A 447 12.79 -1.35 7.66
C ASN A 447 13.19 -0.91 9.07
N VAL A 448 12.38 -0.07 9.72
CA VAL A 448 12.74 0.45 11.05
C VAL A 448 12.68 -0.62 12.12
N VAL A 449 11.81 -1.60 12.03
CA VAL A 449 11.77 -2.77 12.90
C VAL A 449 13.03 -3.62 12.73
N HIS A 450 13.42 -3.87 11.47
CA HIS A 450 14.67 -4.60 11.18
C HIS A 450 15.90 -3.89 11.79
N LEU A 451 16.00 -2.57 11.66
CA LEU A 451 17.07 -1.78 12.29
C LEU A 451 16.98 -1.79 13.82
N ALA A 452 15.76 -1.74 14.39
CA ALA A 452 15.55 -1.82 15.83
C ALA A 452 15.99 -3.17 16.42
N GLY A 453 15.83 -4.27 15.67
CA GLY A 453 16.37 -5.60 15.99
C GLY A 453 17.90 -5.59 16.05
N ARG A 454 18.57 -5.07 15.01
CA ARG A 454 20.03 -4.93 14.98
C ARG A 454 20.59 -4.12 16.16
N LEU A 455 19.85 -3.13 16.65
CA LEU A 455 20.25 -2.36 17.84
C LEU A 455 20.12 -3.16 19.15
N ALA A 456 19.17 -4.08 19.23
CA ALA A 456 19.03 -4.98 20.39
C ALA A 456 20.20 -5.95 20.44
N GLU A 457 20.50 -6.65 19.33
CA GLU A 457 21.62 -7.60 19.21
C GLU A 457 22.98 -6.97 19.58
N LYS A 458 23.25 -5.74 19.11
CA LYS A 458 24.48 -5.02 19.44
C LYS A 458 24.60 -4.67 20.93
N LYS A 459 23.48 -4.48 21.64
CA LYS A 459 23.51 -4.22 23.09
C LYS A 459 23.77 -5.49 23.88
N GLU A 460 23.13 -6.59 23.50
CA GLU A 460 23.31 -7.89 24.08
C GLU A 460 24.76 -8.37 23.92
N ALA A 461 25.33 -8.22 22.71
CA ALA A 461 26.73 -8.54 22.42
C ALA A 461 27.76 -7.64 23.17
N LYS A 462 27.37 -6.46 23.68
CA LYS A 462 28.22 -5.60 24.49
C LYS A 462 28.05 -5.86 26.00
N ALA A 463 27.00 -6.53 26.41
CA ALA A 463 26.67 -6.86 27.78
C ALA A 463 27.11 -8.30 28.16
N ALA A 464 27.40 -9.15 27.18
CA ALA A 464 28.03 -10.45 27.29
C ALA A 464 29.57 -10.34 27.18
#